data_4168029e0b1358e980237d21a7f147bf
#
_entry.id   4168029e0b1358e980237d21a7f147bf
#
_cell.length_a   1.000
_cell.length_b   1.000
_cell.length_c   1.000
_cell.angle_alpha   90.00
_cell.angle_beta   90.00
_cell.angle_gamma   90.00
#
_symmetry.space_group_name_H-M   'P 1'
#
loop_
_entity.id
_entity.type
_entity.pdbx_description
1 polymer ?
#
loop_
_entity_poly.entity_id
_entity_poly.type
_entity_poly.pdbx_seq_one_letter_code
_entity_poly.pdbx_strand_id
1 'polypeptide(L)'
;MAQAAVRLGDQCSGHGCFPPRANVSASGNVFINSIGAHRVGDGWAVHCCGPVCHGGSQSSGSSTVFVNGKALARIGDSISCGSTNAQGSPNVFAG
;
A
#
# COMPACT_ATOMS: atom_id res chain seq x y z
N MET A 1 1.93 16.45 -7.72
CA MET A 1 2.03 16.64 -6.27
C MET A 1 2.56 15.39 -5.62
N ALA A 2 3.37 15.55 -4.56
CA ALA A 2 3.93 14.41 -3.84
C ALA A 2 2.94 13.89 -2.81
N GLN A 3 2.82 12.57 -2.73
CA GLN A 3 2.01 11.88 -1.72
C GLN A 3 2.93 11.07 -0.81
N ALA A 4 2.47 10.80 0.41
CA ALA A 4 3.24 10.03 1.39
C ALA A 4 3.52 8.62 0.89
N ALA A 5 4.76 8.17 1.02
CA ALA A 5 5.18 6.83 0.63
C ALA A 5 4.62 5.79 1.62
N VAL A 6 4.16 4.66 1.09
CA VAL A 6 3.57 3.57 1.88
C VAL A 6 4.65 2.56 2.25
N ARG A 7 4.56 2.02 3.47
CA ARG A 7 5.53 1.09 4.04
C ARG A 7 4.84 -0.18 4.52
N LEU A 8 5.61 -1.21 4.77
CA LEU A 8 5.10 -2.47 5.33
C LEU A 8 4.28 -2.18 6.60
N GLY A 9 3.09 -2.73 6.69
CA GLY A 9 2.21 -2.56 7.83
C GLY A 9 1.29 -1.34 7.77
N ASP A 10 1.49 -0.42 6.84
CA ASP A 10 0.60 0.72 6.66
C ASP A 10 -0.78 0.26 6.16
N GLN A 11 -1.83 0.96 6.57
CA GLN A 11 -3.21 0.53 6.37
C GLN A 11 -3.87 1.15 5.14
N CYS A 12 -4.86 0.44 4.61
CA CYS A 12 -5.76 0.94 3.56
C CYS A 12 -6.99 1.61 4.17
N SER A 13 -7.79 2.24 3.29
CA SER A 13 -9.04 2.92 3.69
C SER A 13 -10.18 1.95 4.02
N GLY A 14 -10.07 0.68 3.60
CA GLY A 14 -11.23 -0.21 3.54
C GLY A 14 -12.15 0.17 2.39
N HIS A 15 -13.22 -0.60 2.20
CA HIS A 15 -14.25 -0.27 1.21
C HIS A 15 -15.57 -0.97 1.57
N GLY A 16 -16.69 -0.28 1.43
CA GLY A 16 -17.98 -0.81 1.83
C GLY A 16 -17.96 -1.25 3.29
N CYS A 17 -18.35 -2.49 3.59
CA CYS A 17 -18.26 -3.04 4.94
C CYS A 17 -16.94 -3.77 5.23
N PHE A 18 -15.99 -3.77 4.28
CA PHE A 18 -14.64 -4.30 4.50
C PHE A 18 -13.80 -3.27 5.27
N PRO A 19 -13.29 -3.61 6.46
CA PRO A 19 -12.57 -2.65 7.29
C PRO A 19 -11.17 -2.35 6.76
N PRO A 20 -10.55 -1.25 7.19
CA PRO A 20 -9.13 -1.02 6.94
C PRO A 20 -8.27 -2.19 7.42
N ARG A 21 -7.21 -2.50 6.68
CA ARG A 21 -6.23 -3.51 7.10
C ARG A 21 -4.85 -3.15 6.55
N ALA A 22 -3.82 -3.82 7.07
CA ALA A 22 -2.43 -3.58 6.72
C ALA A 22 -2.02 -4.35 5.46
N ASN A 23 -1.02 -3.82 4.75
CA ASN A 23 -0.30 -4.60 3.74
C ASN A 23 0.65 -5.59 4.43
N VAL A 24 1.06 -6.63 3.70
CA VAL A 24 1.81 -7.76 4.27
C VAL A 24 3.12 -8.05 3.54
N SER A 25 3.44 -7.33 2.49
CA SER A 25 4.72 -7.49 1.80
C SER A 25 5.29 -6.16 1.34
N ALA A 26 6.61 -6.12 1.20
CA ALA A 26 7.34 -4.91 0.85
C ALA A 26 8.76 -5.28 0.43
N SER A 27 9.56 -4.28 0.05
CA SER A 27 10.98 -4.46 -0.27
C SER A 27 11.76 -5.02 0.92
N GLY A 28 12.64 -5.97 0.65
CA GLY A 28 13.55 -6.52 1.65
C GLY A 28 14.85 -5.72 1.81
N ASN A 29 15.09 -4.73 0.96
CA ASN A 29 16.35 -3.98 0.97
C ASN A 29 16.23 -2.48 0.71
N VAL A 30 15.02 -1.97 0.52
CA VAL A 30 14.75 -0.52 0.44
C VAL A 30 13.79 -0.15 1.55
N PHE A 31 14.17 0.81 2.37
CA PHE A 31 13.43 1.15 3.58
C PHE A 31 13.05 2.62 3.60
N ILE A 32 11.88 2.91 4.18
CA ILE A 32 11.37 4.25 4.44
C ILE A 32 11.08 4.31 5.94
N ASN A 33 11.75 5.20 6.66
CA ASN A 33 11.67 5.27 8.13
C ASN A 33 12.03 3.92 8.77
N SER A 34 13.04 3.23 8.23
CA SER A 34 13.49 1.90 8.67
C SER A 34 12.45 0.78 8.47
N ILE A 35 11.44 1.00 7.65
CA ILE A 35 10.37 0.04 7.35
C ILE A 35 10.38 -0.22 5.85
N GLY A 36 10.22 -1.48 5.44
CA GLY A 36 10.27 -1.86 4.03
C GLY A 36 9.27 -1.06 3.17
N ALA A 37 9.72 -0.58 2.02
CA ALA A 37 8.89 0.18 1.09
C ALA A 37 7.89 -0.74 0.38
N HIS A 38 6.60 -0.37 0.38
CA HIS A 38 5.53 -1.11 -0.27
C HIS A 38 5.43 -0.71 -1.75
N ARG A 39 5.24 -1.68 -2.64
CA ARG A 39 5.33 -1.48 -4.10
C ARG A 39 4.14 -2.09 -4.81
N VAL A 40 3.93 -1.66 -6.06
CA VAL A 40 2.95 -2.30 -6.96
C VAL A 40 3.24 -3.80 -7.04
N GLY A 41 2.22 -4.62 -6.88
CA GLY A 41 2.31 -6.07 -6.84
C GLY A 41 2.43 -6.66 -5.43
N ASP A 42 2.79 -5.86 -4.44
CA ASP A 42 2.88 -6.33 -3.06
C ASP A 42 1.49 -6.60 -2.47
N GLY A 43 1.43 -7.60 -1.59
CA GLY A 43 0.17 -8.12 -1.07
C GLY A 43 -0.42 -7.34 0.09
N TRP A 44 -1.73 -7.50 0.24
CA TRP A 44 -2.52 -6.96 1.34
C TRP A 44 -3.16 -8.08 2.13
N ALA A 45 -3.29 -7.90 3.44
CA ALA A 45 -3.94 -8.86 4.30
C ALA A 45 -5.39 -9.09 3.89
N VAL A 46 -5.96 -10.23 4.27
CA VAL A 46 -7.37 -10.52 4.04
C VAL A 46 -8.21 -9.64 4.96
N HIS A 47 -9.29 -9.07 4.44
CA HIS A 47 -10.33 -8.45 5.23
C HIS A 47 -11.69 -9.01 4.84
N CYS A 48 -12.66 -8.90 5.74
CA CYS A 48 -13.94 -9.58 5.59
C CYS A 48 -15.11 -8.63 5.84
N CYS A 49 -16.20 -8.92 5.11
CA CYS A 49 -17.50 -8.29 5.32
C CYS A 49 -18.49 -9.44 5.51
N GLY A 50 -18.81 -9.77 6.77
CA GLY A 50 -19.55 -10.98 7.07
C GLY A 50 -18.79 -12.22 6.63
N PRO A 51 -19.45 -13.13 5.86
CA PRO A 51 -18.78 -14.36 5.37
C PRO A 51 -17.91 -14.15 4.15
N VAL A 52 -17.92 -12.95 3.56
CA VAL A 52 -17.15 -12.66 2.33
C VAL A 52 -15.81 -12.08 2.73
N CYS A 53 -14.74 -12.72 2.31
CA CYS A 53 -13.37 -12.29 2.61
C CYS A 53 -12.54 -12.26 1.34
N HIS A 54 -11.60 -11.32 1.25
CA HIS A 54 -10.63 -11.28 0.15
C HIS A 54 -9.34 -10.60 0.60
N GLY A 55 -8.25 -10.94 -0.10
CA GLY A 55 -7.00 -10.21 -0.03
C GLY A 55 -6.94 -9.12 -1.08
N GLY A 56 -5.74 -8.79 -1.52
CA GLY A 56 -5.52 -7.83 -2.57
C GLY A 56 -4.05 -7.64 -2.85
N SER A 57 -3.77 -6.92 -3.93
CA SER A 57 -2.42 -6.49 -4.27
C SER A 57 -2.42 -5.02 -4.67
N GLN A 58 -1.29 -4.35 -4.45
CA GLN A 58 -1.13 -2.94 -4.84
C GLN A 58 -1.22 -2.83 -6.35
N SER A 59 -2.16 -2.03 -6.87
CA SER A 59 -2.39 -1.92 -8.32
C SER A 59 -1.79 -0.68 -8.95
N SER A 60 -1.67 0.42 -8.22
CA SER A 60 -1.06 1.63 -8.77
C SER A 60 -0.04 2.22 -7.82
N GLY A 61 0.86 3.04 -8.36
CA GLY A 61 1.94 3.66 -7.62
C GLY A 61 2.52 4.84 -8.38
N SER A 62 3.67 5.31 -7.92
CA SER A 62 4.38 6.43 -8.53
C SER A 62 4.75 6.13 -9.98
N SER A 63 4.59 7.13 -10.85
CA SER A 63 5.08 7.05 -12.23
C SER A 63 6.56 7.44 -12.36
N THR A 64 7.18 7.90 -11.29
CA THR A 64 8.55 8.45 -11.31
C THR A 64 9.49 7.80 -10.31
N VAL A 65 8.98 7.17 -9.24
CA VAL A 65 9.81 6.55 -8.20
C VAL A 65 9.55 5.05 -8.18
N PHE A 66 10.64 4.28 -8.30
CA PHE A 66 10.58 2.83 -8.35
C PHE A 66 11.45 2.21 -7.25
N VAL A 67 10.99 1.08 -6.74
CA VAL A 67 11.69 0.30 -5.71
C VAL A 67 11.82 -1.13 -6.23
N ASN A 68 13.04 -1.60 -6.42
CA ASN A 68 13.31 -2.92 -7.01
C ASN A 68 12.62 -3.10 -8.38
N GLY A 69 12.56 -2.03 -9.19
CA GLY A 69 11.94 -2.04 -10.51
C GLY A 69 10.41 -1.97 -10.49
N LYS A 70 9.79 -1.77 -9.33
CA LYS A 70 8.33 -1.68 -9.17
C LYS A 70 7.96 -0.29 -8.67
N ALA A 71 6.81 0.23 -9.12
CA ALA A 71 6.36 1.55 -8.69
C ALA A 71 6.15 1.61 -7.17
N LEU A 72 6.67 2.65 -6.54
CA LEU A 72 6.47 2.88 -5.11
C LEU A 72 5.00 3.22 -4.82
N ALA A 73 4.39 2.54 -3.86
CA ALA A 73 3.02 2.83 -3.45
C ALA A 73 2.96 4.13 -2.61
N ARG A 74 1.87 4.90 -2.80
CA ARG A 74 1.66 6.17 -2.11
C ARG A 74 0.24 6.24 -1.57
N ILE A 75 0.00 7.10 -0.59
CA ILE A 75 -1.37 7.37 -0.11
C ILE A 75 -2.24 7.78 -1.30
N GLY A 76 -3.42 7.20 -1.40
CA GLY A 76 -4.38 7.42 -2.47
C GLY A 76 -4.26 6.47 -3.64
N ASP A 77 -3.16 5.74 -3.77
CA ASP A 77 -3.01 4.73 -4.81
C ASP A 77 -3.94 3.54 -4.57
N SER A 78 -4.38 2.92 -5.66
CA SER A 78 -5.43 1.89 -5.60
C SER A 78 -4.87 0.51 -5.29
N ILE A 79 -5.73 -0.28 -4.63
CA ILE A 79 -5.51 -1.69 -4.33
C ILE A 79 -6.53 -2.48 -5.17
N SER A 80 -6.15 -3.66 -5.63
CA SER A 80 -6.96 -4.47 -6.55
C SER A 80 -8.37 -4.78 -6.03
N CYS A 81 -8.56 -4.77 -4.70
CA CYS A 81 -9.86 -5.07 -4.10
C CYS A 81 -10.83 -3.89 -4.05
N GLY A 82 -10.42 -2.69 -4.44
CA GLY A 82 -11.26 -1.50 -4.40
C GLY A 82 -10.92 -0.50 -3.29
N SER A 83 -10.02 -0.86 -2.38
CA SER A 83 -9.49 0.08 -1.36
C SER A 83 -8.43 1.00 -1.96
N THR A 84 -8.05 2.00 -1.19
CA THR A 84 -6.89 2.86 -1.47
C THR A 84 -5.97 2.91 -0.25
N ASN A 85 -4.71 3.25 -0.49
CA ASN A 85 -3.75 3.44 0.60
C ASN A 85 -4.16 4.65 1.43
N ALA A 86 -4.22 4.49 2.76
CA ALA A 86 -4.67 5.54 3.68
C ALA A 86 -3.60 5.98 4.67
N GLN A 87 -2.53 5.21 4.83
CA GLN A 87 -1.47 5.49 5.80
C GLN A 87 -0.11 5.41 5.10
N GLY A 88 0.80 6.27 5.49
CA GLY A 88 2.15 6.30 4.92
C GLY A 88 3.12 7.07 5.78
N SER A 89 4.31 7.31 5.24
CA SER A 89 5.38 8.03 5.93
C SER A 89 4.97 9.46 6.30
N PRO A 90 5.33 9.94 7.51
CA PRO A 90 5.08 11.33 7.88
C PRO A 90 6.04 12.32 7.20
N ASN A 91 7.13 11.85 6.60
CA ASN A 91 8.18 12.75 6.09
C ASN A 91 8.87 12.29 4.79
N VAL A 92 8.41 11.20 4.16
CA VAL A 92 8.92 10.73 2.87
C VAL A 92 7.78 10.72 1.86
N PHE A 93 7.99 11.40 0.73
CA PHE A 93 6.96 11.61 -0.28
C PHE A 93 7.48 11.25 -1.66
N ALA A 94 6.60 10.84 -2.56
CA ALA A 94 6.92 10.53 -3.94
C ALA A 94 5.85 11.12 -4.87
N GLY A 95 6.32 11.59 -6.00
CA GLY A 95 5.43 12.13 -7.03
C GLY A 95 4.79 11.10 -7.95
#